data_47e5cb333acf85c93ff5f88859b47572
#
_entry.id   47e5cb333acf85c93ff5f88859b47572
#
_cell.length_a   1.000
_cell.length_b   1.000
_cell.length_c   1.000
_cell.angle_alpha   90.00
_cell.angle_beta   90.00
_cell.angle_gamma   90.00
#
_symmetry.space_group_name_H-M   'P 1'
#
loop_
_entity.id
_entity.type
_entity.pdbx_description
1 polymer ?
#
loop_
_entity_poly.entity_id
_entity_poly.type
_entity_poly.pdbx_seq_one_letter_code
_entity_poly.pdbx_strand_id
1 'polypeptide(L)'
;MSFDFACDFGDAISTLQSIWISMGLEEEEVSKEKERLEQEISKVLTNFVNSTSDKLHMMEQEIEETLSEHAKLLRSFNHSEDEINAVINKPLEGTLKRRLQIVKENYEKFHKKCEKQIMMFTSIQKQLDSFFEQLEITDKGEYAEVGDFDFSDERLAKYQKKLTEIKNEVNSRDEMMTKKKNEVKSLLGEIGETTPSDILLIFDTNSITDASF
;
A
#
# COMPACT_ATOMS: atom_id res chain seq x y z
N MET A 1 -34.32 -18.98 -1.00
CA MET A 1 -35.20 -18.21 -1.89
C MET A 1 -35.41 -19.03 -3.13
N SER A 2 -36.63 -19.51 -3.39
CA SER A 2 -36.99 -20.08 -4.68
C SER A 2 -37.56 -18.92 -5.53
N PHE A 3 -37.01 -18.73 -6.70
CA PHE A 3 -37.57 -17.81 -7.68
C PHE A 3 -38.58 -18.61 -8.52
N ASP A 4 -39.85 -18.24 -8.42
CA ASP A 4 -40.90 -18.86 -9.23
C ASP A 4 -41.10 -18.02 -10.52
N PHE A 5 -40.11 -18.12 -11.43
CA PHE A 5 -40.22 -17.48 -12.74
C PHE A 5 -41.19 -18.25 -13.69
N ALA A 6 -41.58 -19.45 -13.34
CA ALA A 6 -42.37 -20.32 -14.26
C ALA A 6 -43.76 -19.74 -14.53
N CYS A 7 -44.38 -19.09 -13.55
CA CYS A 7 -45.72 -18.53 -13.69
C CYS A 7 -45.76 -17.31 -14.63
N ASP A 8 -44.83 -16.37 -14.44
CA ASP A 8 -44.79 -15.12 -15.23
C ASP A 8 -44.39 -15.37 -16.71
N PHE A 9 -43.49 -16.34 -16.96
CA PHE A 9 -43.13 -16.74 -18.33
C PHE A 9 -44.26 -17.47 -19.05
N GLY A 10 -45.01 -18.32 -18.35
CA GLY A 10 -46.15 -19.04 -18.90
C GLY A 10 -47.22 -18.10 -19.49
N ASP A 11 -47.56 -17.05 -18.72
CA ASP A 11 -48.55 -16.05 -19.13
C ASP A 11 -48.07 -15.21 -20.31
N ALA A 12 -46.81 -14.80 -20.32
CA ALA A 12 -46.21 -14.08 -21.41
C ALA A 12 -46.15 -14.87 -22.71
N ILE A 13 -45.77 -16.17 -22.63
CA ILE A 13 -45.77 -17.10 -23.79
C ILE A 13 -47.17 -17.31 -24.34
N SER A 14 -48.16 -17.49 -23.46
CA SER A 14 -49.56 -17.68 -23.84
C SER A 14 -50.12 -16.42 -24.53
N THR A 15 -49.74 -15.27 -24.06
CA THR A 15 -50.08 -13.96 -24.66
C THR A 15 -49.46 -13.84 -26.07
N LEU A 16 -48.19 -14.14 -26.22
CA LEU A 16 -47.51 -14.14 -27.51
C LEU A 16 -48.15 -15.11 -28.51
N GLN A 17 -48.48 -16.31 -28.10
CA GLN A 17 -49.19 -17.28 -28.94
C GLN A 17 -50.52 -16.72 -29.44
N SER A 18 -51.29 -16.09 -28.55
CA SER A 18 -52.56 -15.40 -28.91
C SER A 18 -52.37 -14.29 -29.92
N ILE A 19 -51.31 -13.49 -29.79
CA ILE A 19 -50.95 -12.42 -30.73
C ILE A 19 -50.59 -13.03 -32.10
N TRP A 20 -49.73 -14.05 -32.15
CA TRP A 20 -49.32 -14.71 -33.40
C TRP A 20 -50.54 -15.31 -34.17
N ILE A 21 -51.47 -15.93 -33.45
CA ILE A 21 -52.74 -16.42 -34.02
C ILE A 21 -53.54 -15.28 -34.57
N SER A 22 -53.66 -14.17 -33.83
CA SER A 22 -54.41 -12.96 -34.24
C SER A 22 -53.79 -12.27 -35.47
N MET A 23 -52.46 -12.38 -35.65
CA MET A 23 -51.72 -11.90 -36.81
C MET A 23 -51.91 -12.81 -38.04
N GLY A 24 -52.48 -14.02 -37.86
CA GLY A 24 -52.66 -14.96 -38.94
C GLY A 24 -51.41 -15.70 -39.38
N LEU A 25 -50.39 -15.81 -38.47
CA LEU A 25 -49.17 -16.55 -38.76
C LEU A 25 -49.47 -18.04 -38.96
N GLU A 26 -48.85 -18.61 -39.97
CA GLU A 26 -48.91 -20.07 -40.24
C GLU A 26 -48.06 -20.83 -39.21
N GLU A 27 -48.33 -22.12 -39.07
CA GLU A 27 -47.68 -22.99 -38.07
C GLU A 27 -46.15 -22.99 -38.21
N GLU A 28 -45.63 -22.93 -39.41
CA GLU A 28 -44.17 -22.82 -39.71
C GLU A 28 -43.56 -21.47 -39.24
N GLU A 29 -44.30 -20.37 -39.39
CA GLU A 29 -43.88 -19.05 -38.99
C GLU A 29 -43.92 -18.94 -37.45
N VAL A 30 -44.92 -19.46 -36.79
CA VAL A 30 -45.02 -19.56 -35.33
C VAL A 30 -43.87 -20.39 -34.76
N SER A 31 -43.48 -21.47 -35.43
CA SER A 31 -42.34 -22.31 -35.02
C SER A 31 -41.01 -21.54 -35.10
N LYS A 32 -40.77 -20.74 -36.14
CA LYS A 32 -39.60 -19.90 -36.28
C LYS A 32 -39.53 -18.79 -35.20
N GLU A 33 -40.65 -18.13 -34.91
CA GLU A 33 -40.70 -17.12 -33.87
C GLU A 33 -40.49 -17.72 -32.46
N LYS A 34 -40.97 -18.93 -32.19
CA LYS A 34 -40.66 -19.66 -30.95
C LYS A 34 -39.17 -19.98 -30.82
N GLU A 35 -38.56 -20.50 -31.86
CA GLU A 35 -37.13 -20.83 -31.88
C GLU A 35 -36.27 -19.57 -31.68
N ARG A 36 -36.65 -18.48 -32.31
CA ARG A 36 -36.00 -17.18 -32.11
C ARG A 36 -36.13 -16.71 -30.67
N LEU A 37 -37.32 -16.80 -30.05
CA LEU A 37 -37.53 -16.42 -28.64
C LEU A 37 -36.71 -17.27 -27.69
N GLU A 38 -36.65 -18.59 -27.91
CA GLU A 38 -35.84 -19.50 -27.11
C GLU A 38 -34.34 -19.17 -27.20
N GLN A 39 -33.83 -18.81 -28.37
CA GLN A 39 -32.48 -18.43 -28.58
C GLN A 39 -32.14 -17.13 -27.82
N GLU A 40 -33.02 -16.12 -27.87
CA GLU A 40 -32.81 -14.83 -27.16
C GLU A 40 -32.88 -15.02 -25.65
N ILE A 41 -33.82 -15.80 -25.13
CA ILE A 41 -33.90 -16.13 -23.69
C ILE A 41 -32.64 -16.87 -23.24
N SER A 42 -32.23 -17.90 -24.01
CA SER A 42 -31.02 -18.66 -23.68
C SER A 42 -29.78 -17.78 -23.64
N LYS A 43 -29.63 -16.85 -24.58
CA LYS A 43 -28.53 -15.89 -24.62
C LYS A 43 -28.52 -14.96 -23.39
N VAL A 44 -29.69 -14.43 -23.02
CA VAL A 44 -29.82 -13.57 -21.83
C VAL A 44 -29.46 -14.33 -20.55
N LEU A 45 -29.98 -15.54 -20.39
CA LEU A 45 -29.68 -16.38 -19.23
C LEU A 45 -28.18 -16.74 -19.16
N THR A 46 -27.59 -17.14 -20.27
CA THR A 46 -26.15 -17.44 -20.35
C THR A 46 -25.29 -16.25 -19.94
N ASN A 47 -25.61 -15.07 -20.46
CA ASN A 47 -24.89 -13.84 -20.11
C ASN A 47 -25.02 -13.51 -18.62
N PHE A 48 -26.20 -13.73 -18.03
CA PHE A 48 -26.45 -13.48 -16.61
C PHE A 48 -25.68 -14.48 -15.72
N VAL A 49 -25.67 -15.76 -16.11
CA VAL A 49 -24.88 -16.78 -15.41
C VAL A 49 -23.40 -16.47 -15.46
N ASN A 50 -22.86 -16.14 -16.64
CA ASN A 50 -21.44 -15.79 -16.79
C ASN A 50 -21.09 -14.58 -15.94
N SER A 51 -21.85 -13.48 -16.04
CA SER A 51 -21.62 -12.28 -15.23
C SER A 51 -21.68 -12.54 -13.73
N THR A 52 -22.55 -13.45 -13.29
CA THR A 52 -22.65 -13.83 -11.88
C THR A 52 -21.48 -14.71 -11.44
N SER A 53 -21.04 -15.62 -12.32
CA SER A 53 -19.85 -16.44 -12.10
C SER A 53 -18.57 -15.58 -12.01
N ASP A 54 -18.45 -14.60 -12.89
CA ASP A 54 -17.31 -13.66 -12.85
C ASP A 54 -17.26 -12.89 -11.52
N LYS A 55 -18.41 -12.42 -11.03
CA LYS A 55 -18.50 -11.75 -9.72
C LYS A 55 -18.08 -12.67 -8.56
N LEU A 56 -18.47 -13.93 -8.62
CA LEU A 56 -18.08 -14.93 -7.62
C LEU A 56 -16.56 -15.10 -7.64
N HIS A 57 -15.97 -15.30 -8.82
CA HIS A 57 -14.52 -15.46 -8.99
C HIS A 57 -13.73 -14.24 -8.53
N MET A 58 -14.20 -13.03 -8.88
CA MET A 58 -13.58 -11.79 -8.39
C MET A 58 -13.57 -11.69 -6.86
N MET A 59 -14.64 -12.14 -6.19
CA MET A 59 -14.67 -12.14 -4.72
C MET A 59 -13.72 -13.17 -4.11
N GLU A 60 -13.56 -14.34 -4.74
CA GLU A 60 -12.57 -15.35 -4.33
C GLU A 60 -11.15 -14.81 -4.48
N GLN A 61 -10.83 -14.23 -5.62
CA GLN A 61 -9.54 -13.62 -5.89
C GLN A 61 -9.24 -12.47 -4.89
N GLU A 62 -10.20 -11.62 -4.58
CA GLU A 62 -10.03 -10.52 -3.62
C GLU A 62 -9.73 -11.05 -2.20
N ILE A 63 -10.31 -12.18 -1.81
CA ILE A 63 -9.97 -12.85 -0.54
C ILE A 63 -8.51 -13.30 -0.54
N GLU A 64 -8.06 -13.99 -1.60
CA GLU A 64 -6.68 -14.48 -1.72
C GLU A 64 -5.66 -13.34 -1.73
N GLU A 65 -5.92 -12.29 -2.49
CA GLU A 65 -5.08 -11.09 -2.55
C GLU A 65 -4.98 -10.41 -1.18
N THR A 66 -6.11 -10.20 -0.49
CA THR A 66 -6.12 -9.57 0.84
C THR A 66 -5.38 -10.43 1.88
N LEU A 67 -5.53 -11.75 1.85
CA LEU A 67 -4.77 -12.65 2.73
C LEU A 67 -3.26 -12.62 2.43
N SER A 68 -2.89 -12.57 1.15
CA SER A 68 -1.49 -12.45 0.72
C SER A 68 -0.86 -11.14 1.20
N GLU A 69 -1.57 -10.02 1.07
CA GLU A 69 -1.12 -8.73 1.58
C GLU A 69 -1.00 -8.72 3.12
N HIS A 70 -1.96 -9.34 3.80
CA HIS A 70 -1.90 -9.49 5.25
C HIS A 70 -0.68 -10.30 5.69
N ALA A 71 -0.37 -11.38 4.97
CA ALA A 71 0.84 -12.17 5.22
C ALA A 71 2.14 -11.37 5.03
N LYS A 72 2.23 -10.58 3.96
CA LYS A 72 3.38 -9.71 3.71
C LYS A 72 3.54 -8.69 4.85
N LEU A 73 2.43 -8.10 5.28
CA LEU A 73 2.46 -7.13 6.38
C LEU A 73 2.89 -7.79 7.70
N LEU A 74 2.41 -8.99 8.03
CA LEU A 74 2.83 -9.75 9.21
C LEU A 74 4.34 -10.06 9.17
N ARG A 75 4.88 -10.48 8.01
CA ARG A 75 6.32 -10.72 7.84
C ARG A 75 7.15 -9.45 8.06
N SER A 76 6.69 -8.31 7.56
CA SER A 76 7.38 -7.04 7.76
C SER A 76 7.39 -6.55 9.22
N PHE A 77 6.58 -7.16 10.09
CA PHE A 77 6.61 -6.95 11.53
C PHE A 77 7.26 -8.12 12.30
N ASN A 78 7.98 -9.00 11.58
CA ASN A 78 8.75 -10.11 12.13
C ASN A 78 7.90 -11.16 12.89
N HIS A 79 6.63 -11.34 12.47
CA HIS A 79 5.82 -12.46 12.95
C HIS A 79 6.36 -13.80 12.43
N SER A 80 6.28 -14.84 13.26
CA SER A 80 6.69 -16.18 12.87
C SER A 80 5.77 -16.77 11.78
N GLU A 81 6.30 -17.67 10.94
CA GLU A 81 5.49 -18.35 9.92
C GLU A 81 4.31 -19.14 10.52
N ASP A 82 4.44 -19.64 11.76
CA ASP A 82 3.34 -20.32 12.45
C ASP A 82 2.20 -19.35 12.81
N GLU A 83 2.51 -18.13 13.26
CA GLU A 83 1.52 -17.07 13.52
C GLU A 83 0.86 -16.60 12.22
N ILE A 84 1.63 -16.44 11.15
CA ILE A 84 1.14 -16.06 9.83
C ILE A 84 0.18 -17.13 9.31
N ASN A 85 0.59 -18.38 9.35
CA ASN A 85 -0.24 -19.52 8.93
C ASN A 85 -1.52 -19.64 9.76
N ALA A 86 -1.47 -19.37 11.05
CA ALA A 86 -2.66 -19.36 11.91
C ALA A 86 -3.69 -18.28 11.51
N VAL A 87 -3.22 -17.15 10.97
CA VAL A 87 -4.09 -16.08 10.47
C VAL A 87 -4.67 -16.41 9.10
N ILE A 88 -3.81 -16.87 8.16
CA ILE A 88 -4.19 -17.11 6.76
C ILE A 88 -5.07 -18.36 6.61
N ASN A 89 -4.71 -19.43 7.29
CA ASN A 89 -5.40 -20.71 7.18
C ASN A 89 -6.58 -20.84 8.16
N LYS A 90 -6.94 -19.75 8.85
CA LYS A 90 -8.10 -19.76 9.73
C LYS A 90 -9.37 -20.07 8.95
N PRO A 91 -10.13 -21.11 9.34
CA PRO A 91 -11.40 -21.43 8.69
C PRO A 91 -12.35 -20.22 8.69
N LEU A 92 -12.76 -19.80 7.51
CA LEU A 92 -13.72 -18.70 7.33
C LEU A 92 -15.12 -19.28 7.16
N GLU A 93 -15.97 -19.06 8.14
CA GLU A 93 -17.35 -19.53 8.11
C GLU A 93 -18.28 -18.54 7.40
N GLY A 94 -19.38 -19.09 6.83
CA GLY A 94 -20.44 -18.30 6.23
C GLY A 94 -20.34 -18.16 4.71
N THR A 95 -21.14 -17.24 4.15
CA THR A 95 -21.19 -16.96 2.72
C THR A 95 -19.88 -16.29 2.25
N LEU A 96 -19.56 -16.40 0.95
CA LEU A 96 -18.37 -15.79 0.36
C LEU A 96 -18.27 -14.28 0.68
N LYS A 97 -19.39 -13.56 0.57
CA LYS A 97 -19.46 -12.13 0.93
C LYS A 97 -19.06 -11.87 2.40
N ARG A 98 -19.51 -12.75 3.30
CA ARG A 98 -19.16 -12.65 4.74
C ARG A 98 -17.68 -12.96 4.99
N ARG A 99 -17.15 -13.96 4.29
CA ARG A 99 -15.71 -14.31 4.36
C ARG A 99 -14.84 -13.16 3.90
N LEU A 100 -15.17 -12.55 2.75
CA LEU A 100 -14.46 -11.36 2.24
C LEU A 100 -14.48 -10.21 3.26
N GLN A 101 -15.65 -9.94 3.84
CA GLN A 101 -15.78 -8.90 4.86
C GLN A 101 -14.89 -9.18 6.09
N ILE A 102 -14.87 -10.42 6.60
CA ILE A 102 -14.03 -10.81 7.75
C ILE A 102 -12.54 -10.62 7.45
N VAL A 103 -12.10 -11.03 6.25
CA VAL A 103 -10.70 -10.91 5.84
C VAL A 103 -10.30 -9.43 5.77
N LYS A 104 -11.09 -8.58 5.13
CA LYS A 104 -10.86 -7.14 5.06
C LYS A 104 -10.82 -6.48 6.44
N GLU A 105 -11.80 -6.78 7.30
CA GLU A 105 -11.84 -6.24 8.66
C GLU A 105 -10.60 -6.62 9.49
N ASN A 106 -10.11 -7.85 9.34
CA ASN A 106 -8.92 -8.32 10.05
C ASN A 106 -7.65 -7.63 9.53
N TYR A 107 -7.50 -7.52 8.20
CA TYR A 107 -6.40 -6.80 7.57
C TYR A 107 -6.37 -5.34 8.00
N GLU A 108 -7.49 -4.62 7.89
CA GLU A 108 -7.59 -3.21 8.30
C GLU A 108 -7.28 -2.98 9.78
N LYS A 109 -7.77 -3.87 10.67
CA LYS A 109 -7.47 -3.78 12.10
C LYS A 109 -5.97 -3.92 12.38
N PHE A 110 -5.31 -4.86 11.69
CA PHE A 110 -3.88 -5.04 11.83
C PHE A 110 -3.11 -3.87 11.23
N HIS A 111 -3.46 -3.46 10.01
CA HIS A 111 -2.85 -2.32 9.33
C HIS A 111 -2.87 -1.04 10.18
N LYS A 112 -4.02 -0.72 10.79
CA LYS A 112 -4.14 0.45 11.69
C LYS A 112 -3.23 0.38 12.91
N LYS A 113 -2.97 -0.82 13.45
CA LYS A 113 -2.00 -0.98 14.55
C LYS A 113 -0.58 -0.69 14.09
N CYS A 114 -0.24 -1.13 12.89
CA CYS A 114 1.08 -0.99 12.31
C CYS A 114 1.35 0.41 11.72
N GLU A 115 0.31 1.14 11.33
CA GLU A 115 0.40 2.43 10.65
C GLU A 115 1.29 3.44 11.42
N LYS A 116 1.11 3.52 12.73
CA LYS A 116 1.91 4.40 13.59
C LYS A 116 3.40 4.07 13.53
N GLN A 117 3.74 2.79 13.55
CA GLN A 117 5.13 2.32 13.49
C GLN A 117 5.73 2.57 12.11
N ILE A 118 4.97 2.32 11.05
CA ILE A 118 5.37 2.63 9.67
C ILE A 118 5.64 4.13 9.51
N MET A 119 4.78 4.99 10.05
CA MET A 119 4.99 6.45 10.02
C MET A 119 6.27 6.86 10.78
N MET A 120 6.54 6.25 11.92
CA MET A 120 7.78 6.50 12.67
C MET A 120 9.02 6.12 11.86
N PHE A 121 9.02 4.94 11.23
CA PHE A 121 10.11 4.52 10.35
C PHE A 121 10.33 5.50 9.20
N THR A 122 9.27 5.86 8.49
CA THR A 122 9.33 6.80 7.37
C THR A 122 9.90 8.17 7.80
N SER A 123 9.52 8.63 8.99
CA SER A 123 10.02 9.89 9.55
C SER A 123 11.52 9.82 9.89
N ILE A 124 11.94 8.72 10.51
CA ILE A 124 13.36 8.52 10.88
C ILE A 124 14.20 8.36 9.62
N GLN A 125 13.75 7.57 8.64
CA GLN A 125 14.45 7.39 7.37
C GLN A 125 14.71 8.73 6.65
N LYS A 126 13.68 9.56 6.55
CA LYS A 126 13.83 10.90 5.94
C LYS A 126 14.85 11.78 6.68
N GLN A 127 14.87 11.70 8.01
CA GLN A 127 15.87 12.45 8.80
C GLN A 127 17.28 11.92 8.58
N LEU A 128 17.44 10.57 8.55
CA LEU A 128 18.73 9.94 8.26
C LEU A 128 19.23 10.32 6.87
N ASP A 129 18.38 10.26 5.85
CA ASP A 129 18.74 10.64 4.48
C ASP A 129 19.19 12.08 4.39
N SER A 130 18.50 13.01 5.07
CA SER A 130 18.91 14.41 5.14
C SER A 130 20.26 14.61 5.81
N PHE A 131 20.55 13.87 6.89
CA PHE A 131 21.85 13.95 7.55
C PHE A 131 22.98 13.29 6.76
N PHE A 132 22.71 12.17 6.07
CA PHE A 132 23.67 11.55 5.18
C PHE A 132 24.06 12.48 4.03
N GLU A 133 23.09 13.19 3.44
CA GLU A 133 23.36 14.23 2.43
C GLU A 133 24.18 15.39 3.02
N GLN A 134 23.82 15.90 4.19
CA GLN A 134 24.54 16.99 4.86
C GLN A 134 25.97 16.63 5.21
N LEU A 135 26.24 15.39 5.56
CA LEU A 135 27.56 14.87 5.91
C LEU A 135 28.33 14.28 4.72
N GLU A 136 27.76 14.34 3.50
CA GLU A 136 28.31 13.75 2.27
C GLU A 136 28.60 12.24 2.40
N ILE A 137 27.83 11.53 3.24
CA ILE A 137 27.98 10.09 3.42
C ILE A 137 27.30 9.39 2.24
N THR A 138 28.10 8.81 1.35
CA THR A 138 27.62 8.07 0.17
C THR A 138 27.29 6.61 0.47
N ASP A 139 28.04 5.97 1.37
CA ASP A 139 27.78 4.61 1.81
C ASP A 139 26.85 4.62 3.03
N LYS A 140 25.55 4.43 2.76
CA LYS A 140 24.53 4.37 3.79
C LYS A 140 24.44 3.00 4.49
N GLY A 141 25.18 1.96 3.98
CA GLY A 141 25.18 0.61 4.52
C GLY A 141 23.78 0.02 4.67
N GLU A 142 23.48 -0.55 5.84
CA GLU A 142 22.15 -1.13 6.16
C GLU A 142 21.01 -0.10 6.26
N TYR A 143 21.31 1.21 6.21
CA TYR A 143 20.35 2.31 6.24
C TYR A 143 20.06 2.90 4.85
N ALA A 144 20.63 2.31 3.79
CA ALA A 144 20.19 2.57 2.42
C ALA A 144 18.74 2.12 2.22
N GLU A 145 18.09 2.57 1.14
CA GLU A 145 16.70 2.23 0.86
C GLU A 145 16.39 0.75 1.08
N VAL A 146 15.32 0.51 1.80
CA VAL A 146 14.93 -0.80 2.31
C VAL A 146 14.21 -1.58 1.22
N GLY A 147 14.87 -2.54 0.61
CA GLY A 147 14.26 -3.44 -0.38
C GLY A 147 13.18 -4.34 0.20
N ASP A 148 13.38 -4.86 1.41
CA ASP A 148 12.38 -5.63 2.17
C ASP A 148 12.01 -4.84 3.42
N PHE A 149 10.75 -4.39 3.49
CA PHE A 149 10.25 -3.61 4.61
C PHE A 149 10.22 -4.46 5.89
N ASP A 150 11.25 -4.32 6.71
CA ASP A 150 11.28 -4.83 8.08
C ASP A 150 10.93 -3.68 9.03
N PHE A 151 9.72 -3.71 9.58
CA PHE A 151 9.22 -2.74 10.57
C PHE A 151 9.30 -3.26 11.99
N SER A 152 10.16 -4.24 12.29
CA SER A 152 10.34 -4.79 13.63
C SER A 152 10.81 -3.74 14.63
N ASP A 153 10.49 -3.95 15.90
CA ASP A 153 10.93 -3.07 16.99
C ASP A 153 12.46 -3.03 17.10
N GLU A 154 13.13 -4.15 16.82
CA GLU A 154 14.59 -4.23 16.83
C GLU A 154 15.21 -3.30 15.78
N ARG A 155 14.67 -3.32 14.56
CA ARG A 155 15.14 -2.45 13.49
C ARG A 155 14.81 -0.99 13.79
N LEU A 156 13.62 -0.71 14.31
CA LEU A 156 13.25 0.64 14.72
C LEU A 156 14.24 1.20 15.76
N ALA A 157 14.61 0.40 16.76
CA ALA A 157 15.60 0.79 17.76
C ALA A 157 16.98 1.05 17.15
N LYS A 158 17.43 0.24 16.16
CA LYS A 158 18.68 0.49 15.43
C LYS A 158 18.65 1.84 14.69
N TYR A 159 17.58 2.11 13.98
CA TYR A 159 17.41 3.38 13.25
C TYR A 159 17.37 4.60 14.19
N GLN A 160 16.68 4.51 15.33
CA GLN A 160 16.66 5.55 16.35
C GLN A 160 18.04 5.80 16.95
N LYS A 161 18.78 4.72 17.24
CA LYS A 161 20.16 4.81 17.75
C LYS A 161 21.06 5.50 16.72
N LYS A 162 21.01 5.07 15.46
CA LYS A 162 21.81 5.69 14.38
C LYS A 162 21.48 7.16 14.19
N LEU A 163 20.20 7.53 14.21
CA LEU A 163 19.76 8.91 14.12
C LEU A 163 20.33 9.76 15.27
N THR A 164 20.37 9.20 16.49
CA THR A 164 20.93 9.87 17.65
C THR A 164 22.45 10.06 17.51
N GLU A 165 23.16 9.03 17.05
CA GLU A 165 24.60 9.08 16.80
C GLU A 165 24.95 10.17 15.79
N ILE A 166 24.26 10.20 14.64
CA ILE A 166 24.49 11.21 13.59
C ILE A 166 24.16 12.62 14.08
N LYS A 167 23.06 12.80 14.80
CA LYS A 167 22.74 14.12 15.41
C LYS A 167 23.83 14.60 16.35
N ASN A 168 24.36 13.71 17.18
CA ASN A 168 25.46 14.07 18.09
C ASN A 168 26.72 14.44 17.32
N GLU A 169 27.03 13.72 16.23
CA GLU A 169 28.17 14.03 15.37
C GLU A 169 28.02 15.40 14.71
N VAL A 170 26.86 15.72 14.12
CA VAL A 170 26.57 17.04 13.53
C VAL A 170 26.72 18.13 14.57
N ASN A 171 26.14 17.98 15.75
CA ASN A 171 26.25 18.99 16.82
C ASN A 171 27.69 19.17 17.27
N SER A 172 28.46 18.09 17.40
CA SER A 172 29.87 18.16 17.77
C SER A 172 30.72 18.92 16.73
N ARG A 173 30.46 18.68 15.44
CA ARG A 173 31.13 19.41 14.35
C ARG A 173 30.75 20.88 14.34
N ASP A 174 29.50 21.22 14.55
CA ASP A 174 29.01 22.61 14.67
C ASP A 174 29.64 23.33 15.84
N GLU A 175 29.75 22.69 17.00
CA GLU A 175 30.42 23.25 18.16
C GLU A 175 31.93 23.54 17.90
N MET A 176 32.61 22.54 17.29
CA MET A 176 34.00 22.70 16.91
C MET A 176 34.21 23.82 15.88
N MET A 177 33.33 23.88 14.86
CA MET A 177 33.39 24.95 13.85
C MET A 177 33.19 26.33 14.49
N THR A 178 32.19 26.46 15.35
CA THR A 178 31.90 27.70 16.07
C THR A 178 33.08 28.14 16.94
N LYS A 179 33.70 27.17 17.64
CA LYS A 179 34.90 27.45 18.46
C LYS A 179 36.04 27.94 17.60
N LYS A 180 36.37 27.26 16.49
CA LYS A 180 37.43 27.67 15.57
C LYS A 180 37.16 29.01 14.91
N LYS A 181 35.89 29.28 14.50
CA LYS A 181 35.49 30.60 13.98
C LYS A 181 35.77 31.72 15.02
N ASN A 182 35.48 31.49 16.28
CA ASN A 182 35.71 32.45 17.35
C ASN A 182 37.20 32.64 17.63
N GLU A 183 38.00 31.57 17.63
CA GLU A 183 39.46 31.62 17.76
C GLU A 183 40.08 32.45 16.63
N VAL A 184 39.72 32.24 15.39
CA VAL A 184 40.19 32.99 14.22
C VAL A 184 39.80 34.48 14.35
N LYS A 185 38.55 34.78 14.74
CA LYS A 185 38.12 36.16 14.97
C LYS A 185 38.94 36.87 16.07
N SER A 186 39.24 36.14 17.17
CA SER A 186 40.08 36.70 18.25
C SER A 186 41.48 37.01 17.76
N LEU A 187 42.13 36.09 17.04
CA LEU A 187 43.47 36.26 16.50
C LEU A 187 43.53 37.44 15.49
N LEU A 188 42.55 37.56 14.61
CA LEU A 188 42.47 38.68 13.68
C LEU A 188 42.31 40.03 14.42
N GLY A 189 41.53 40.05 15.50
CA GLY A 189 41.40 41.25 16.36
C GLY A 189 42.70 41.64 17.05
N GLU A 190 43.54 40.68 17.49
CA GLU A 190 44.84 40.90 18.09
C GLU A 190 45.85 41.45 17.09
N ILE A 191 45.79 41.05 15.83
CA ILE A 191 46.70 41.52 14.76
C ILE A 191 46.27 42.91 14.23
N GLY A 192 45.05 43.36 14.56
CA GLY A 192 44.48 44.62 14.08
C GLY A 192 44.04 44.60 12.62
N GLU A 193 43.87 43.40 12.04
CA GLU A 193 43.39 43.24 10.67
C GLU A 193 41.87 43.06 10.63
N THR A 194 41.23 43.63 9.62
CA THR A 194 39.85 43.32 9.28
C THR A 194 39.78 41.94 8.66
N THR A 195 38.79 41.13 9.04
CA THR A 195 38.59 39.76 8.50
C THR A 195 38.64 39.78 6.97
N PRO A 196 39.64 39.12 6.33
CA PRO A 196 39.70 39.05 4.87
C PRO A 196 38.42 38.45 4.28
N SER A 197 38.01 38.90 3.08
CA SER A 197 36.80 38.46 2.40
C SER A 197 36.76 36.95 2.18
N ASP A 198 37.91 36.30 1.96
CA ASP A 198 38.02 34.87 1.77
C ASP A 198 37.73 34.09 3.07
N ILE A 199 38.12 34.63 4.22
CA ILE A 199 37.80 34.04 5.53
C ILE A 199 36.32 34.26 5.89
N LEU A 200 35.71 35.38 5.49
CA LEU A 200 34.27 35.58 5.63
C LEU A 200 33.46 34.59 4.83
N LEU A 201 33.90 34.24 3.63
CA LEU A 201 33.30 33.20 2.79
C LEU A 201 33.28 31.82 3.49
N ILE A 202 34.38 31.43 4.14
CA ILE A 202 34.50 30.21 4.93
C ILE A 202 33.54 30.23 6.14
N PHE A 203 33.31 31.42 6.73
CA PHE A 203 32.37 31.56 7.84
C PHE A 203 30.90 31.50 7.42
N ASP A 204 30.58 31.88 6.18
CA ASP A 204 29.22 31.88 5.66
C ASP A 204 28.83 30.52 5.04
N THR A 205 29.79 29.64 4.72
CA THR A 205 29.48 28.30 4.29
C THR A 205 29.01 27.46 5.47
N ASN A 206 27.76 27.10 5.47
CA ASN A 206 27.16 26.15 6.42
C ASN A 206 27.51 24.68 6.11
N SER A 207 28.58 24.45 5.34
CA SER A 207 29.04 23.12 4.99
C SER A 207 29.79 22.48 6.17
N ILE A 208 29.21 21.46 6.76
CA ILE A 208 29.80 20.67 7.87
C ILE A 208 30.57 19.47 7.31
N THR A 209 31.14 19.57 6.13
CA THR A 209 31.88 18.52 5.47
C THR A 209 33.35 18.48 5.88
N ASP A 210 34.00 17.31 5.84
CA ASP A 210 35.41 17.14 6.13
C ASP A 210 36.34 17.92 5.16
N ALA A 211 35.82 18.30 4.00
CA ALA A 211 36.55 19.06 2.98
C ALA A 211 36.80 20.53 3.38
N SER A 212 36.20 21.04 4.46
CA SER A 212 36.33 22.42 4.92
C SER A 212 37.43 22.64 5.95
N PHE A 213 38.22 21.58 6.27
CA PHE A 213 39.33 21.66 7.24
C PHE A 213 40.58 20.90 6.75
#